data_f820e7b53418f88eb47a76734d272212
#
_entry.id   f820e7b53418f88eb47a76734d272212
#
_cell.length_a   1.000
_cell.length_b   1.000
_cell.length_c   1.000
_cell.angle_alpha   90.00
_cell.angle_beta   90.00
_cell.angle_gamma   90.00
#
_symmetry.space_group_name_H-M   'P 1'
#
loop_
_entity.id
_entity.type
_entity.pdbx_description
1 polymer ?
#
loop_
_entity_poly.entity_id
_entity_poly.type
_entity_poly.pdbx_seq_one_letter_code
_entity_poly.pdbx_strand_id
1 'polypeptide(L)'
;LAFLHSRPDGCRRSCVPGHVTASAIVVDDTGTRVLLTLHPRFGRWLQLGGHCEEGDSTIAAAALREATEESGIPDLRIQPELAAIHVHPVTCSLGVPTRHLDLQFIVHAPPLAQPVISAESLDLRWWPIDALPTDADAGLSRLVDTLRQGGQVGPSDIA
;
A
#
# COMPACT_ATOMS: atom_id res chain seq x y z
N LEU A 1 13.87 4.53 -10.27
CA LEU A 1 14.06 4.43 -11.73
C LEU A 1 15.28 3.58 -12.09
N ALA A 2 16.47 3.83 -11.50
CA ALA A 2 17.69 3.07 -11.82
C ALA A 2 17.53 1.55 -11.67
N PHE A 3 16.83 1.09 -10.63
CA PHE A 3 16.52 -0.33 -10.44
C PHE A 3 15.71 -0.89 -11.61
N LEU A 4 14.62 -0.22 -12.01
CA LEU A 4 13.77 -0.69 -13.12
C LEU A 4 14.47 -0.64 -14.47
N HIS A 5 15.38 0.32 -14.68
CA HIS A 5 16.21 0.36 -15.89
C HIS A 5 17.21 -0.82 -15.95
N SER A 6 17.73 -1.24 -14.80
CA SER A 6 18.68 -2.38 -14.72
C SER A 6 17.99 -3.74 -14.64
N ARG A 7 16.69 -3.77 -14.32
CA ARG A 7 15.89 -4.99 -14.12
C ARG A 7 14.54 -4.85 -14.83
N PRO A 8 14.45 -5.23 -16.11
CA PRO A 8 13.18 -5.20 -16.86
C PRO A 8 12.07 -6.08 -16.22
N ASP A 9 12.48 -7.08 -15.43
CA ASP A 9 11.62 -7.96 -14.63
C ASP A 9 11.30 -7.39 -13.23
N GLY A 10 11.69 -6.16 -12.93
CA GLY A 10 11.62 -5.55 -11.60
C GLY A 10 10.23 -5.44 -10.98
N CYS A 11 9.16 -5.53 -11.79
CA CYS A 11 7.78 -5.60 -11.31
C CYS A 11 7.29 -7.05 -11.12
N ARG A 12 8.08 -8.04 -11.47
CA ARG A 12 7.69 -9.45 -11.32
C ARG A 12 8.11 -9.99 -9.97
N ARG A 13 7.23 -10.72 -9.33
CA ARG A 13 7.47 -11.39 -8.03
C ARG A 13 8.72 -12.30 -8.04
N SER A 14 9.08 -12.84 -9.20
CA SER A 14 10.26 -13.68 -9.38
C SER A 14 11.58 -12.89 -9.43
N CYS A 15 11.55 -11.58 -9.54
CA CYS A 15 12.76 -10.77 -9.53
C CYS A 15 13.43 -10.79 -8.16
N VAL A 16 14.57 -11.45 -8.10
CA VAL A 16 15.50 -11.45 -6.96
C VAL A 16 16.72 -10.65 -7.41
N PRO A 17 17.08 -9.59 -6.83
CA PRO A 17 17.23 -9.19 -5.45
C PRO A 17 16.14 -8.28 -4.90
N GLY A 18 15.08 -8.02 -5.62
CA GLY A 18 13.96 -7.22 -5.17
C GLY A 18 12.94 -7.01 -6.29
N HIS A 19 11.72 -6.65 -5.95
CA HIS A 19 10.69 -6.31 -6.92
C HIS A 19 9.76 -5.21 -6.39
N VAL A 20 9.13 -4.52 -7.32
CA VAL A 20 8.17 -3.48 -7.03
C VAL A 20 6.87 -4.11 -6.53
N THR A 21 6.34 -3.51 -5.47
CA THR A 21 4.97 -3.71 -4.99
C THR A 21 4.22 -2.39 -5.00
N ALA A 22 2.91 -2.47 -4.94
CA ALA A 22 2.03 -1.32 -4.97
C ALA A 22 1.09 -1.38 -3.78
N SER A 23 1.04 -0.33 -2.97
CA SER A 23 0.13 -0.27 -1.84
C SER A 23 -0.60 1.07 -1.76
N ALA A 24 -1.69 1.07 -1.03
CA ALA A 24 -2.55 2.23 -0.87
C ALA A 24 -3.01 2.38 0.57
N ILE A 25 -2.93 3.61 1.09
CA ILE A 25 -3.69 3.97 2.26
C ILE A 25 -5.06 4.46 1.82
N VAL A 26 -6.10 3.72 2.21
CA VAL A 26 -7.49 4.10 1.90
C VAL A 26 -8.00 5.02 2.99
N VAL A 27 -8.44 6.20 2.59
CA VAL A 27 -8.92 7.27 3.47
C VAL A 27 -10.44 7.37 3.31
N ASP A 28 -11.16 7.57 4.40
CA ASP A 28 -12.59 7.80 4.36
C ASP A 28 -12.95 9.16 3.75
N ASP A 29 -14.21 9.37 3.45
CA ASP A 29 -14.73 10.62 2.85
C ASP A 29 -14.55 11.85 3.73
N THR A 30 -14.37 11.67 5.03
CA THR A 30 -14.11 12.77 5.98
C THR A 30 -12.62 13.11 6.10
N GLY A 31 -11.72 12.28 5.59
CA GLY A 31 -10.27 12.44 5.73
C GLY A 31 -9.76 12.20 7.17
N THR A 32 -10.56 11.57 8.03
CA THR A 32 -10.23 11.39 9.45
C THR A 32 -9.87 9.96 9.84
N ARG A 33 -10.13 8.99 8.96
CA ARG A 33 -9.86 7.58 9.22
C ARG A 33 -9.17 6.94 8.02
N VAL A 34 -8.34 5.96 8.31
CA VAL A 34 -7.68 5.10 7.32
C VAL A 34 -8.09 3.66 7.50
N LEU A 35 -8.24 2.94 6.40
CA LEU A 35 -8.54 1.52 6.41
C LEU A 35 -7.26 0.72 6.46
N LEU A 36 -7.14 -0.15 7.45
CA LEU A 36 -6.01 -1.04 7.61
C LEU A 36 -6.46 -2.49 7.67
N THR A 37 -5.63 -3.38 7.16
CA THR A 37 -5.78 -4.83 7.23
C THR A 37 -4.87 -5.43 8.30
N LEU A 38 -5.37 -6.40 9.07
CA LEU A 38 -4.55 -7.26 9.91
C LEU A 38 -4.01 -8.41 9.06
N HIS A 39 -2.76 -8.24 8.60
CA HIS A 39 -2.15 -9.14 7.64
C HIS A 39 -1.79 -10.51 8.29
N PRO A 40 -2.28 -11.66 7.78
CA PRO A 40 -2.15 -12.95 8.43
C PRO A 40 -0.70 -13.42 8.60
N ARG A 41 0.16 -13.07 7.65
CA ARG A 41 1.58 -13.48 7.68
C ARG A 41 2.42 -12.69 8.65
N PHE A 42 2.11 -11.38 8.81
CA PHE A 42 2.91 -10.48 9.66
C PHE A 42 2.30 -10.29 11.04
N GLY A 43 1.02 -10.60 11.23
CA GLY A 43 0.29 -10.36 12.48
C GLY A 43 0.23 -8.90 12.88
N ARG A 44 0.25 -8.00 11.91
CA ARG A 44 0.30 -6.54 12.10
C ARG A 44 -0.75 -5.85 11.24
N TRP A 45 -1.14 -4.66 11.68
CA TRP A 45 -1.95 -3.75 10.90
C TRP A 45 -1.11 -3.02 9.86
N LEU A 46 -1.51 -3.14 8.60
CA LEU A 46 -0.83 -2.57 7.44
C LEU A 46 -1.83 -1.85 6.54
N GLN A 47 -1.31 -0.97 5.68
CA GLN A 47 -2.07 -0.50 4.52
C GLN A 47 -2.36 -1.66 3.56
N LEU A 48 -3.35 -1.49 2.68
CA LEU A 48 -3.70 -2.46 1.67
C LEU A 48 -2.69 -2.45 0.51
N GLY A 49 -2.47 -3.60 -0.14
CA GLY A 49 -1.57 -3.65 -1.27
C GLY A 49 -0.90 -5.01 -1.49
N GLY A 50 -0.28 -5.14 -2.64
CA GLY A 50 0.34 -6.39 -3.05
C GLY A 50 1.27 -6.26 -4.26
N HIS A 51 1.32 -7.30 -5.06
CA HIS A 51 2.21 -7.40 -6.20
C HIS A 51 1.56 -6.84 -7.48
N CYS A 52 2.40 -6.27 -8.34
CA CYS A 52 1.96 -5.92 -9.68
C CYS A 52 1.64 -7.18 -10.50
N GLU A 53 0.59 -7.10 -11.30
CA GLU A 53 0.16 -8.15 -12.23
C GLU A 53 0.31 -7.71 -13.69
N GLU A 54 0.31 -8.66 -14.62
CA GLU A 54 0.49 -8.37 -16.05
C GLU A 54 -0.64 -7.49 -16.64
N GLY A 55 -1.83 -7.51 -16.02
CA GLY A 55 -2.97 -6.68 -16.40
C GLY A 55 -2.90 -5.23 -15.94
N ASP A 56 -2.01 -4.91 -15.01
CA ASP A 56 -1.90 -3.58 -14.44
C ASP A 56 -1.23 -2.62 -15.43
N SER A 57 -1.96 -1.61 -15.88
CA SER A 57 -1.44 -0.62 -16.84
C SER A 57 -0.39 0.33 -16.24
N THR A 58 -0.44 0.54 -14.93
CA THR A 58 0.49 1.36 -14.14
C THR A 58 0.61 0.81 -12.72
N ILE A 59 1.65 1.25 -11.97
CA ILE A 59 1.80 0.90 -10.55
C ILE A 59 0.62 1.47 -9.72
N ALA A 60 0.12 2.65 -10.07
CA ALA A 60 -1.07 3.21 -9.43
C ALA A 60 -2.32 2.35 -9.69
N ALA A 61 -2.47 1.80 -10.90
CA ALA A 61 -3.55 0.87 -11.21
C ALA A 61 -3.45 -0.42 -10.37
N ALA A 62 -2.25 -0.96 -10.19
CA ALA A 62 -2.01 -2.09 -9.28
C ALA A 62 -2.43 -1.76 -7.84
N ALA A 63 -2.03 -0.59 -7.31
CA ALA A 63 -2.42 -0.16 -5.96
C ALA A 63 -3.94 -0.02 -5.81
N LEU A 64 -4.63 0.52 -6.82
CA LEU A 64 -6.09 0.66 -6.80
C LEU A 64 -6.79 -0.70 -6.89
N ARG A 65 -6.31 -1.62 -7.72
CA ARG A 65 -6.82 -2.99 -7.82
C ARG A 65 -6.72 -3.69 -6.47
N GLU A 66 -5.53 -3.73 -5.88
CA GLU A 66 -5.28 -4.35 -4.57
C GLU A 66 -6.17 -3.74 -3.48
N ALA A 67 -6.25 -2.39 -3.42
CA ALA A 67 -7.12 -1.72 -2.47
C ALA A 67 -8.60 -2.10 -2.64
N THR A 68 -9.07 -2.27 -3.87
CA THR A 68 -10.45 -2.67 -4.17
C THR A 68 -10.71 -4.13 -3.79
N GLU A 69 -9.79 -5.04 -4.14
CA GLU A 69 -9.89 -6.47 -3.86
C GLU A 69 -9.86 -6.76 -2.36
N GLU A 70 -8.91 -6.17 -1.63
CA GLU A 70 -8.75 -6.40 -0.21
C GLU A 70 -9.82 -5.72 0.65
N SER A 71 -10.32 -4.53 0.22
CA SER A 71 -11.35 -3.80 0.98
C SER A 71 -12.78 -4.19 0.62
N GLY A 72 -13.01 -4.72 -0.57
CA GLY A 72 -14.34 -4.93 -1.12
C GLY A 72 -15.15 -3.65 -1.35
N ILE A 73 -14.51 -2.46 -1.26
CA ILE A 73 -15.17 -1.17 -1.45
C ILE A 73 -15.18 -0.82 -2.95
N PRO A 74 -16.35 -0.65 -3.56
CA PRO A 74 -16.43 -0.16 -4.94
C PRO A 74 -16.12 1.35 -5.03
N ASP A 75 -15.87 1.83 -6.24
CA ASP A 75 -15.72 3.24 -6.57
C ASP A 75 -14.62 3.99 -5.78
N LEU A 76 -13.58 3.27 -5.37
CA LEU A 76 -12.38 3.87 -4.81
C LEU A 76 -11.71 4.80 -5.84
N ARG A 77 -11.16 5.92 -5.37
CA ARG A 77 -10.49 6.92 -6.22
C ARG A 77 -9.05 7.11 -5.79
N ILE A 78 -8.10 6.78 -6.65
CA ILE A 78 -6.68 6.93 -6.38
C ILE A 78 -6.20 8.34 -6.73
N GLN A 79 -5.34 8.90 -5.88
CA GLN A 79 -4.48 10.02 -6.27
C GLN A 79 -3.32 9.45 -7.07
N PRO A 80 -3.09 9.91 -8.32
CA PRO A 80 -2.07 9.32 -9.19
C PRO A 80 -0.63 9.65 -8.76
N GLU A 81 -0.46 10.65 -7.89
CA GLU A 81 0.82 11.05 -7.34
C GLU A 81 1.31 10.03 -6.31
N LEU A 82 2.61 9.73 -6.39
CA LEU A 82 3.26 8.85 -5.44
C LEU A 82 3.31 9.53 -4.06
N ALA A 83 2.75 8.88 -3.04
CA ALA A 83 2.72 9.40 -1.68
C ALA A 83 3.99 9.07 -0.90
N ALA A 84 4.55 7.86 -1.08
CA ALA A 84 5.78 7.44 -0.42
C ALA A 84 6.44 6.26 -1.15
N ILE A 85 7.70 6.02 -0.83
CA ILE A 85 8.42 4.79 -1.20
C ILE A 85 8.93 4.14 0.08
N HIS A 86 8.61 2.87 0.26
CA HIS A 86 9.09 2.10 1.39
C HIS A 86 9.84 0.86 0.91
N VAL A 87 11.08 0.71 1.32
CA VAL A 87 11.90 -0.46 0.97
C VAL A 87 12.11 -1.30 2.23
N HIS A 88 11.69 -2.55 2.19
CA HIS A 88 11.84 -3.46 3.32
C HIS A 88 12.21 -4.88 2.89
N PRO A 89 13.02 -5.59 3.70
CA PRO A 89 13.33 -6.99 3.46
C PRO A 89 12.10 -7.86 3.74
N VAL A 90 11.94 -8.89 2.93
CA VAL A 90 10.85 -9.86 3.10
C VAL A 90 11.29 -11.23 2.61
N THR A 91 10.76 -12.30 3.21
CA THR A 91 10.75 -13.61 2.57
C THR A 91 9.43 -13.73 1.82
N CYS A 92 9.45 -13.53 0.51
CA CYS A 92 8.25 -13.51 -0.30
C CYS A 92 7.58 -14.90 -0.37
N SER A 93 6.37 -14.97 -0.95
CA SER A 93 5.59 -16.21 -1.10
C SER A 93 6.32 -17.36 -1.82
N LEU A 94 7.35 -17.06 -2.59
CA LEU A 94 8.23 -18.07 -3.21
C LEU A 94 9.27 -18.64 -2.24
N GLY A 95 9.28 -18.26 -0.96
CA GLY A 95 10.20 -18.74 0.06
C GLY A 95 11.62 -18.18 -0.05
N VAL A 96 11.88 -17.23 -0.96
CA VAL A 96 13.18 -16.63 -1.18
C VAL A 96 13.28 -15.28 -0.48
N PRO A 97 14.33 -15.03 0.34
CA PRO A 97 14.59 -13.70 0.89
C PRO A 97 14.82 -12.68 -0.24
N THR A 98 14.11 -11.58 -0.17
CA THR A 98 14.13 -10.51 -1.17
C THR A 98 13.83 -9.16 -0.53
N ARG A 99 13.49 -8.15 -1.30
CA ARG A 99 12.98 -6.85 -0.83
C ARG A 99 11.78 -6.44 -1.66
N HIS A 100 10.83 -5.86 -0.99
CA HIS A 100 9.80 -5.07 -1.63
C HIS A 100 10.28 -3.63 -1.79
N LEU A 101 10.11 -3.11 -2.99
CA LEU A 101 10.22 -1.69 -3.31
C LEU A 101 8.78 -1.21 -3.43
N ASP A 102 8.20 -0.88 -2.29
CA ASP A 102 6.78 -0.58 -2.18
C ASP A 102 6.51 0.87 -2.55
N LEU A 103 5.76 1.06 -3.63
CA LEU A 103 5.28 2.36 -4.09
C LEU A 103 3.89 2.59 -3.51
N GLN A 104 3.76 3.63 -2.68
CA GLN A 104 2.59 3.86 -1.85
C GLN A 104 1.76 5.04 -2.37
N PHE A 105 0.45 4.86 -2.42
CA PHE A 105 -0.50 5.83 -2.94
C PHE A 105 -1.58 6.15 -1.91
N ILE A 106 -2.28 7.27 -2.11
CA ILE A 106 -3.48 7.65 -1.37
C ILE A 106 -4.70 7.29 -2.20
N VAL A 107 -5.67 6.63 -1.58
CA VAL A 107 -6.93 6.24 -2.19
C VAL A 107 -8.07 6.76 -1.32
N HIS A 108 -9.07 7.38 -1.94
CA HIS A 108 -10.25 7.91 -1.27
C HIS A 108 -11.44 6.97 -1.44
N ALA A 109 -12.07 6.63 -0.33
CA ALA A 109 -13.31 5.89 -0.33
C ALA A 109 -14.53 6.82 -0.57
N PRO A 110 -15.59 6.32 -1.21
CA PRO A 110 -16.83 7.07 -1.33
C PRO A 110 -17.51 7.26 0.05
N PRO A 111 -18.44 8.22 0.18
CA PRO A 111 -19.21 8.40 1.41
C PRO A 111 -19.89 7.10 1.86
N LEU A 112 -19.86 6.86 3.18
CA LEU A 112 -20.49 5.69 3.82
C LEU A 112 -19.94 4.34 3.36
N ALA A 113 -18.73 4.30 2.81
CA ALA A 113 -18.08 3.07 2.39
C ALA A 113 -18.01 2.04 3.53
N GLN A 114 -18.45 0.82 3.24
CA GLN A 114 -18.40 -0.31 4.17
C GLN A 114 -17.40 -1.33 3.64
N PRO A 115 -16.28 -1.55 4.33
CA PRO A 115 -15.32 -2.56 3.91
C PRO A 115 -15.87 -3.97 4.12
N VAL A 116 -15.52 -4.85 3.21
CA VAL A 116 -15.83 -6.28 3.28
C VAL A 116 -14.52 -7.05 3.33
N ILE A 117 -14.28 -7.73 4.44
CA ILE A 117 -13.05 -8.48 4.64
C ILE A 117 -12.88 -9.58 3.59
N SER A 118 -11.71 -9.62 2.97
CA SER A 118 -11.32 -10.70 2.04
C SER A 118 -10.72 -11.89 2.77
N ALA A 119 -10.51 -13.01 2.06
CA ALA A 119 -9.83 -14.17 2.61
C ALA A 119 -8.33 -13.95 2.90
N GLU A 120 -7.78 -12.85 2.44
CA GLU A 120 -6.37 -12.47 2.60
C GLU A 120 -6.09 -11.71 3.90
N SER A 121 -7.13 -11.40 4.69
CA SER A 121 -7.05 -10.60 5.91
C SER A 121 -7.60 -11.36 7.11
N LEU A 122 -6.98 -11.19 8.29
CA LEU A 122 -7.54 -11.66 9.56
C LEU A 122 -8.58 -10.68 10.11
N ASP A 123 -8.42 -9.41 9.85
CA ASP A 123 -9.35 -8.34 10.24
C ASP A 123 -9.15 -7.13 9.32
N LEU A 124 -10.17 -6.27 9.20
CA LEU A 124 -10.16 -5.09 8.34
C LEU A 124 -10.96 -3.99 9.06
N ARG A 125 -10.30 -2.86 9.39
CA ARG A 125 -10.93 -1.80 10.20
C ARG A 125 -10.52 -0.40 9.77
N TRP A 126 -11.47 0.52 9.97
CA TRP A 126 -11.19 1.94 9.97
C TRP A 126 -10.52 2.37 11.29
N TRP A 127 -9.37 3.02 11.16
CA TRP A 127 -8.60 3.57 12.27
C TRP A 127 -8.56 5.09 12.18
N PRO A 128 -8.77 5.83 13.30
CA PRO A 128 -8.50 7.27 13.30
C PRO A 128 -7.06 7.56 12.93
N ILE A 129 -6.83 8.59 12.11
CA ILE A 129 -5.48 8.96 11.67
C ILE A 129 -4.57 9.45 12.82
N ASP A 130 -5.17 9.88 13.94
CA ASP A 130 -4.48 10.32 15.16
C ASP A 130 -4.36 9.22 16.21
N ALA A 131 -4.93 8.05 15.99
CA ALA A 131 -4.92 6.91 16.89
C ALA A 131 -4.69 5.58 16.14
N LEU A 132 -3.56 5.48 15.45
CA LEU A 132 -3.15 4.26 14.75
C LEU A 132 -2.92 3.09 15.71
N PRO A 133 -2.95 1.83 15.24
CA PRO A 133 -2.57 0.68 16.04
C PRO A 133 -1.19 0.86 16.68
N THR A 134 -1.00 0.34 17.88
CA THR A 134 0.28 0.45 18.62
C THR A 134 1.43 -0.32 17.95
N ASP A 135 1.11 -1.25 17.06
CA ASP A 135 2.06 -2.04 16.27
C ASP A 135 2.25 -1.48 14.85
N ALA A 136 1.69 -0.29 14.56
CA ALA A 136 1.96 0.42 13.31
C ALA A 136 3.46 0.65 13.14
N ASP A 137 3.99 0.21 12.01
CA ASP A 137 5.41 0.39 11.73
C ASP A 137 5.73 1.82 11.25
N ALA A 138 7.03 2.11 11.15
CA ALA A 138 7.49 3.42 10.72
C ALA A 138 7.09 3.76 9.27
N GLY A 139 6.85 2.75 8.42
CA GLY A 139 6.37 2.93 7.04
C GLY A 139 4.94 3.47 7.01
N LEU A 140 4.04 2.79 7.74
CA LEU A 140 2.64 3.21 7.87
C LEU A 140 2.54 4.59 8.53
N SER A 141 3.31 4.84 9.60
CA SER A 141 3.30 6.13 10.29
C SER A 141 3.70 7.27 9.36
N ARG A 142 4.78 7.10 8.56
CA ARG A 142 5.20 8.09 7.58
C ARG A 142 4.16 8.33 6.48
N LEU A 143 3.51 7.27 6.00
CA LEU A 143 2.47 7.37 4.99
C LEU A 143 1.27 8.19 5.51
N VAL A 144 0.86 7.97 6.76
CA VAL A 144 -0.18 8.78 7.42
C VAL A 144 0.26 10.22 7.63
N ASP A 145 1.52 10.46 7.95
CA ASP A 145 2.05 11.83 8.07
C ASP A 145 2.07 12.55 6.71
N THR A 146 2.40 11.87 5.63
CA THR A 146 2.28 12.40 4.26
C THR A 146 0.83 12.75 3.93
N LEU A 147 -0.13 11.90 4.29
CA LEU A 147 -1.55 12.18 4.14
C LEU A 147 -1.95 13.47 4.89
N ARG A 148 -1.53 13.66 6.14
CA ARG A 148 -1.81 14.86 6.94
C ARG A 148 -1.25 16.15 6.34
N GLN A 149 -0.15 16.06 5.59
CA GLN A 149 0.51 17.17 4.91
C GLN A 149 -0.10 17.49 3.54
N GLY A 150 -1.19 16.84 3.15
CA GLY A 150 -1.87 17.06 1.87
C GLY A 150 -1.37 16.17 0.72
N GLY A 151 -0.69 15.09 1.03
CA GLY A 151 -0.39 14.02 0.06
C GLY A 151 0.75 14.30 -0.91
N GLN A 152 1.60 15.30 -0.66
CA GLN A 152 2.76 15.57 -1.51
C GLN A 152 4.06 15.11 -0.86
N VAL A 153 4.82 14.28 -1.59
CA VAL A 153 6.20 13.91 -1.21
C VAL A 153 7.11 15.09 -1.46
N GLY A 154 7.73 15.60 -0.40
CA GLY A 154 8.79 16.58 -0.55
C GLY A 154 10.05 15.98 -1.20
N PRO A 155 10.88 16.78 -1.92
CA PRO A 155 12.10 16.28 -2.56
C PRO A 155 13.14 15.69 -1.58
N SER A 156 13.00 15.92 -0.28
CA SER A 156 13.86 15.41 0.80
C SER A 156 13.51 13.98 1.25
N ASP A 157 12.38 13.43 0.85
CA ASP A 157 11.89 12.13 1.34
C ASP A 157 12.31 10.95 0.44
N ILE A 158 13.08 11.22 -0.62
CA ILE A 158 13.52 10.24 -1.64
C ILE A 158 15.03 9.94 -1.50
N ALA A 159 15.68 10.34 -0.41
CA ALA A 159 17.12 10.11 -0.19
C ALA A 159 17.40 8.81 0.56
#